data_fbaea4cbb72693c9f482d5be2de12b5b
#
_entry.id   fbaea4cbb72693c9f482d5be2de12b5b
#
_cell.length_a   1.000
_cell.length_b   1.000
_cell.length_c   1.000
_cell.angle_alpha   90.00
_cell.angle_beta   90.00
_cell.angle_gamma   90.00
#
_symmetry.space_group_name_H-M   'P 1'
#
loop_
_entity.id
_entity.type
_entity.pdbx_description
1 polymer ?
#
loop_
_entity_poly.entity_id
_entity_poly.type
_entity_poly.pdbx_seq_one_letter_code
_entity_poly.pdbx_strand_id
1 'polypeptide(L)'
;MSRTRLSNNLRRSGTTALISLLAMLLLVTLASPAQAAAYRYWAYYTWTDGAWTFATAGPDQTNPADGAVEGWRFAITTEAGSPRVPRADGDFDAICSTTEAAAGKKRVAVVLDAGLADESPDGAQPPGPRGGCALVDEAASGAQVLAAVSTARVEDGLVCSLDGYPASGCGEEVETEPPASPDAEVALALPQDSTDESEQTDATPAEDAEGAPWAGIALGGLLVAALAGAAFWKSRSGARP
;
A
#
# COMPACT_ATOMS: atom_id res chain seq x y z
N MET A 1 40.32 -48.92 52.99
CA MET A 1 40.60 -47.88 51.97
C MET A 1 39.53 -47.72 50.88
N SER A 2 38.23 -48.02 51.12
CA SER A 2 37.21 -48.07 50.04
C SER A 2 36.17 -46.95 50.08
N ARG A 3 35.99 -46.20 51.17
CA ARG A 3 34.91 -45.17 51.32
C ARG A 3 35.24 -43.80 50.69
N THR A 4 36.52 -43.47 50.53
CA THR A 4 36.92 -42.14 49.98
C THR A 4 36.81 -42.08 48.45
N ARG A 5 36.82 -43.18 47.72
CA ARG A 5 36.70 -43.20 46.26
C ARG A 5 35.25 -43.02 45.80
N LEU A 6 34.25 -43.50 46.59
CA LEU A 6 32.84 -43.37 46.22
C LEU A 6 32.36 -41.90 46.35
N SER A 7 32.83 -41.16 47.37
CA SER A 7 32.39 -39.76 47.55
C SER A 7 32.93 -38.80 46.49
N ASN A 8 34.12 -39.07 45.94
CA ASN A 8 34.69 -38.23 44.90
C ASN A 8 34.03 -38.44 43.52
N ASN A 9 33.56 -39.67 43.25
CA ASN A 9 32.82 -39.93 42.03
C ASN A 9 31.43 -39.32 42.02
N LEU A 10 30.70 -39.31 43.14
CA LEU A 10 29.40 -38.61 43.24
C LEU A 10 29.53 -37.09 43.13
N ARG A 11 30.60 -36.50 43.69
CA ARG A 11 30.84 -35.04 43.55
C ARG A 11 31.20 -34.66 42.08
N ARG A 12 31.99 -35.47 41.41
CA ARG A 12 32.37 -35.25 40.01
C ARG A 12 31.19 -35.41 39.07
N SER A 13 30.29 -36.39 39.27
CA SER A 13 29.05 -36.54 38.50
C SER A 13 28.08 -35.41 38.73
N GLY A 14 27.95 -34.86 39.92
CA GLY A 14 27.08 -33.72 40.21
C GLY A 14 27.54 -32.42 39.57
N THR A 15 28.85 -32.18 39.53
CA THR A 15 29.41 -30.97 38.90
C THR A 15 29.29 -31.00 37.37
N THR A 16 29.51 -32.17 36.74
CA THR A 16 29.31 -32.30 35.27
C THR A 16 27.86 -32.15 34.88
N ALA A 17 26.91 -32.69 35.65
CA ALA A 17 25.49 -32.51 35.38
C ALA A 17 25.04 -31.04 35.49
N LEU A 18 25.56 -30.33 36.50
CA LEU A 18 25.26 -28.90 36.71
C LEU A 18 25.81 -28.02 35.57
N ILE A 19 27.06 -28.30 35.14
CA ILE A 19 27.67 -27.58 34.01
C ILE A 19 26.93 -27.84 32.73
N SER A 20 26.48 -29.07 32.45
CA SER A 20 25.69 -29.40 31.27
C SER A 20 24.34 -28.72 31.28
N LEU A 21 23.68 -28.65 32.45
CA LEU A 21 22.40 -27.96 32.58
C LEU A 21 22.55 -26.45 32.36
N LEU A 22 23.62 -25.86 32.93
CA LEU A 22 23.92 -24.43 32.76
C LEU A 22 24.27 -24.10 31.31
N ALA A 23 25.03 -24.95 30.63
CA ALA A 23 25.36 -24.80 29.18
C ALA A 23 24.12 -24.92 28.33
N MET A 24 23.18 -25.85 28.63
CA MET A 24 21.93 -25.99 27.91
C MET A 24 21.02 -24.79 28.15
N LEU A 25 20.95 -24.24 29.36
CA LEU A 25 20.20 -23.02 29.65
C LEU A 25 20.77 -21.80 28.91
N LEU A 26 22.10 -21.70 28.83
CA LEU A 26 22.78 -20.63 28.08
C LEU A 26 22.50 -20.69 26.57
N LEU A 27 22.45 -21.90 25.99
CA LEU A 27 22.12 -22.10 24.57
C LEU A 27 20.68 -21.68 24.25
N VAL A 28 19.73 -21.89 25.15
CA VAL A 28 18.33 -21.48 24.95
C VAL A 28 18.20 -19.95 24.99
N THR A 29 19.01 -19.25 25.83
CA THR A 29 18.96 -17.78 25.91
C THR A 29 19.62 -17.06 24.74
N LEU A 30 20.44 -17.77 23.96
CA LEU A 30 21.11 -17.23 22.77
C LEU A 30 20.30 -17.47 21.47
N ALA A 31 19.20 -18.22 21.53
CA ALA A 31 18.29 -18.38 20.41
C ALA A 31 17.55 -17.06 20.19
N SER A 32 18.02 -16.22 19.27
CA SER A 32 17.22 -15.11 18.78
C SER A 32 15.94 -15.65 18.17
N PRO A 33 14.77 -15.03 18.43
CA PRO A 33 13.56 -15.40 17.72
C PRO A 33 13.83 -15.25 16.22
N ALA A 34 13.64 -16.31 15.47
CA ALA A 34 13.64 -16.24 14.01
C ALA A 34 12.39 -15.44 13.65
N GLN A 35 12.56 -14.20 13.22
CA GLN A 35 11.47 -13.43 12.62
C GLN A 35 11.20 -14.02 11.24
N ALA A 36 9.93 -14.30 10.96
CA ALA A 36 9.53 -14.71 9.64
C ALA A 36 9.77 -13.54 8.67
N ALA A 37 10.37 -13.82 7.51
CA ALA A 37 10.55 -12.82 6.47
C ALA A 37 9.20 -12.22 6.08
N ALA A 38 9.15 -10.91 5.93
CA ALA A 38 7.98 -10.20 5.46
C ALA A 38 8.26 -9.61 4.08
N TYR A 39 7.27 -9.67 3.21
CA TYR A 39 7.38 -9.22 1.82
C TYR A 39 6.29 -8.21 1.52
N ARG A 40 6.63 -7.21 0.72
CA ARG A 40 5.72 -6.16 0.27
C ARG A 40 5.44 -6.34 -1.21
N TYR A 41 4.16 -6.58 -1.59
CA TYR A 41 3.79 -6.84 -2.98
C TYR A 41 2.31 -6.63 -3.26
N TRP A 42 1.93 -6.60 -4.54
CA TRP A 42 0.56 -6.66 -5.01
C TRP A 42 0.07 -8.10 -5.01
N ALA A 43 -0.85 -8.44 -4.14
CA ALA A 43 -1.49 -9.74 -4.07
C ALA A 43 -2.76 -9.77 -4.93
N TYR A 44 -3.00 -10.91 -5.59
CA TYR A 44 -4.11 -11.12 -6.51
C TYR A 44 -5.20 -11.98 -5.89
N TYR A 45 -6.46 -11.58 -6.08
CA TYR A 45 -7.64 -12.20 -5.46
C TYR A 45 -8.75 -12.40 -6.46
N THR A 46 -9.67 -13.31 -6.14
CA THR A 46 -10.97 -13.48 -6.78
C THR A 46 -12.07 -13.30 -5.74
N TRP A 47 -13.19 -12.70 -6.13
CA TRP A 47 -14.38 -12.56 -5.29
C TRP A 47 -15.29 -13.74 -5.52
N THR A 48 -15.56 -14.52 -4.47
CA THR A 48 -16.37 -15.74 -4.55
C THR A 48 -17.22 -15.84 -3.29
N ASP A 49 -18.52 -16.09 -3.44
CA ASP A 49 -19.46 -16.29 -2.33
C ASP A 49 -19.46 -15.16 -1.28
N GLY A 50 -19.28 -13.92 -1.74
CA GLY A 50 -19.27 -12.75 -0.87
C GLY A 50 -17.96 -12.56 -0.07
N ALA A 51 -16.84 -13.15 -0.52
CA ALA A 51 -15.55 -13.02 0.14
C ALA A 51 -14.38 -13.01 -0.86
N TRP A 52 -13.29 -12.32 -0.50
CA TRP A 52 -12.03 -12.38 -1.22
C TRP A 52 -11.29 -13.69 -0.96
N THR A 53 -10.89 -14.34 -2.03
CA THR A 53 -10.05 -15.55 -2.00
C THR A 53 -8.73 -15.27 -2.68
N PHE A 54 -7.62 -15.53 -1.99
CA PHE A 54 -6.28 -15.39 -2.56
C PHE A 54 -6.10 -16.33 -3.75
N ALA A 55 -5.70 -15.78 -4.89
CA ALA A 55 -5.48 -16.56 -6.09
C ALA A 55 -4.18 -17.37 -5.99
N THR A 56 -4.25 -18.67 -6.22
CA THR A 56 -3.10 -19.58 -6.21
C THR A 56 -2.41 -19.70 -7.57
N ALA A 57 -3.03 -19.15 -8.63
CA ALA A 57 -2.47 -19.05 -9.98
C ALA A 57 -2.22 -17.58 -10.31
N GLY A 58 -1.18 -17.30 -11.07
CA GLY A 58 -0.91 -15.96 -11.58
C GLY A 58 -2.00 -15.47 -12.53
N PRO A 59 -2.17 -14.16 -12.68
CA PRO A 59 -3.24 -13.58 -13.50
C PRO A 59 -3.12 -13.93 -15.00
N ASP A 60 -1.94 -14.28 -15.47
CA ASP A 60 -1.69 -14.79 -16.84
C ASP A 60 -2.25 -16.21 -17.07
N GLN A 61 -2.43 -16.97 -15.99
CA GLN A 61 -2.91 -18.36 -16.01
C GLN A 61 -4.40 -18.48 -15.69
N THR A 62 -5.05 -17.38 -15.32
CA THR A 62 -6.50 -17.35 -15.05
C THR A 62 -7.28 -16.94 -16.29
N ASN A 63 -8.53 -17.35 -16.36
CA ASN A 63 -9.49 -16.90 -17.37
C ASN A 63 -10.84 -16.61 -16.68
N PRO A 64 -11.00 -15.41 -16.10
CA PRO A 64 -12.22 -15.03 -15.41
C PRO A 64 -13.42 -15.04 -16.34
N ALA A 65 -14.58 -15.51 -15.88
CA ALA A 65 -15.82 -15.51 -16.65
C ALA A 65 -16.41 -14.09 -16.78
N ASP A 66 -17.41 -13.91 -17.65
CA ASP A 66 -18.25 -12.70 -17.65
C ASP A 66 -18.97 -12.59 -16.29
N GLY A 67 -18.97 -11.41 -15.69
CA GLY A 67 -19.53 -11.19 -14.34
C GLY A 67 -18.58 -11.50 -13.18
N ALA A 68 -17.37 -12.00 -13.45
CA ALA A 68 -16.36 -12.22 -12.40
C ALA A 68 -15.85 -10.91 -11.82
N VAL A 69 -15.33 -11.00 -10.57
CA VAL A 69 -14.66 -9.89 -9.92
C VAL A 69 -13.26 -10.32 -9.48
N GLU A 70 -12.27 -9.56 -9.86
CA GLU A 70 -10.87 -9.71 -9.48
C GLU A 70 -10.44 -8.59 -8.54
N GLY A 71 -9.54 -8.88 -7.61
CA GLY A 71 -9.04 -7.93 -6.64
C GLY A 71 -7.52 -7.88 -6.58
N TRP A 72 -6.99 -6.71 -6.36
CA TRP A 72 -5.56 -6.48 -6.16
C TRP A 72 -5.35 -5.68 -4.89
N ARG A 73 -4.48 -6.18 -3.99
CA ARG A 73 -4.17 -5.53 -2.73
C ARG A 73 -2.66 -5.41 -2.55
N PHE A 74 -2.18 -4.19 -2.38
CA PHE A 74 -0.80 -3.94 -1.99
C PHE A 74 -0.66 -4.04 -0.47
N ALA A 75 0.18 -4.95 0.01
CA ALA A 75 0.31 -5.22 1.44
C ALA A 75 1.66 -5.80 1.81
N ILE A 76 1.98 -5.75 3.10
CA ILE A 76 3.06 -6.50 3.72
C ILE A 76 2.49 -7.81 4.28
N THR A 77 3.13 -8.94 3.95
CA THR A 77 2.72 -10.27 4.39
C THR A 77 3.94 -11.09 4.79
N THR A 78 3.87 -11.83 5.89
CA THR A 78 4.90 -12.83 6.24
C THR A 78 4.68 -14.13 5.47
N GLU A 79 5.73 -14.93 5.27
CA GLU A 79 5.64 -16.24 4.62
C GLU A 79 4.58 -17.18 5.25
N ALA A 80 4.39 -17.08 6.56
CA ALA A 80 3.42 -17.88 7.31
C ALA A 80 2.04 -17.19 7.46
N GLY A 81 1.93 -15.92 7.04
CA GLY A 81 0.72 -15.12 7.18
C GLY A 81 -0.24 -15.28 6.00
N SER A 82 -1.52 -15.03 6.24
CA SER A 82 -2.48 -14.85 5.15
C SER A 82 -2.31 -13.45 4.56
N PRO A 83 -2.23 -13.30 3.23
CA PRO A 83 -2.20 -11.99 2.60
C PRO A 83 -3.45 -11.18 2.96
N ARG A 84 -3.27 -9.87 3.16
CA ARG A 84 -4.38 -8.95 3.45
C ARG A 84 -5.25 -8.79 2.22
N VAL A 85 -6.56 -8.91 2.39
CA VAL A 85 -7.54 -8.81 1.31
C VAL A 85 -7.85 -7.34 0.94
N PRO A 86 -8.38 -7.05 -0.26
CA PRO A 86 -8.91 -5.74 -0.57
C PRO A 86 -9.94 -5.29 0.48
N ARG A 87 -9.91 -3.99 0.85
CA ARG A 87 -10.77 -3.40 1.89
C ARG A 87 -12.18 -3.07 1.43
N ALA A 88 -12.41 -3.08 0.13
CA ALA A 88 -13.74 -2.90 -0.44
C ALA A 88 -14.29 -4.21 -0.99
N ASP A 89 -15.60 -4.36 -1.00
CA ASP A 89 -16.29 -5.52 -1.54
C ASP A 89 -16.20 -5.60 -3.08
N GLY A 90 -16.35 -6.82 -3.58
CA GLY A 90 -16.37 -7.13 -5.02
C GLY A 90 -17.79 -7.04 -5.61
N ASP A 91 -18.38 -5.85 -5.65
CA ASP A 91 -19.71 -5.64 -6.24
C ASP A 91 -19.60 -5.43 -7.76
N PHE A 92 -19.82 -6.52 -8.53
CA PHE A 92 -19.80 -6.48 -9.98
C PHE A 92 -20.80 -5.49 -10.56
N ASP A 93 -22.04 -5.50 -10.06
CA ASP A 93 -23.11 -4.67 -10.62
C ASP A 93 -22.84 -3.18 -10.42
N ALA A 94 -22.31 -2.81 -9.25
CA ALA A 94 -21.91 -1.44 -8.99
C ALA A 94 -20.70 -1.03 -9.85
N ILE A 95 -19.64 -1.86 -9.92
CA ILE A 95 -18.40 -1.53 -10.64
C ILE A 95 -18.63 -1.47 -12.17
N CYS A 96 -19.43 -2.37 -12.71
CA CYS A 96 -19.69 -2.48 -14.16
C CYS A 96 -21.01 -1.81 -14.62
N SER A 97 -21.66 -1.02 -13.75
CA SER A 97 -22.98 -0.41 -14.02
C SER A 97 -23.05 0.42 -15.30
N THR A 98 -21.96 1.06 -15.70
CA THR A 98 -21.87 1.89 -16.94
C THR A 98 -21.26 1.19 -18.13
N THR A 99 -20.80 -0.04 -17.98
CA THR A 99 -20.17 -0.81 -19.06
C THR A 99 -21.18 -1.77 -19.67
N GLU A 100 -21.63 -1.49 -20.89
CA GLU A 100 -22.57 -2.35 -21.60
C GLU A 100 -21.89 -3.65 -22.07
N ALA A 101 -22.65 -4.75 -22.06
CA ALA A 101 -22.22 -6.03 -22.63
C ALA A 101 -22.07 -5.91 -24.15
N ALA A 102 -21.05 -6.53 -24.72
CA ALA A 102 -20.80 -6.55 -26.16
C ALA A 102 -20.57 -7.99 -26.65
N ALA A 103 -21.01 -8.28 -27.89
CA ALA A 103 -20.84 -9.61 -28.47
C ALA A 103 -19.36 -9.99 -28.61
N GLY A 104 -19.00 -11.21 -28.17
CA GLY A 104 -17.63 -11.72 -28.20
C GLY A 104 -16.72 -11.11 -27.12
N LYS A 105 -17.31 -10.39 -26.17
CA LYS A 105 -16.61 -9.78 -25.04
C LYS A 105 -17.19 -10.27 -23.71
N LYS A 106 -16.37 -10.17 -22.68
CA LYS A 106 -16.77 -10.36 -21.29
C LYS A 106 -16.48 -9.09 -20.49
N ARG A 107 -17.27 -8.87 -19.45
CA ARG A 107 -17.05 -7.83 -18.45
C ARG A 107 -16.50 -8.47 -17.20
N VAL A 108 -15.41 -7.93 -16.69
CA VAL A 108 -14.82 -8.36 -15.43
C VAL A 108 -14.62 -7.11 -14.59
N ALA A 109 -15.18 -7.11 -13.39
CA ALA A 109 -14.94 -6.05 -12.43
C ALA A 109 -13.57 -6.24 -11.78
N VAL A 110 -12.85 -5.14 -11.53
CA VAL A 110 -11.55 -5.16 -10.86
C VAL A 110 -11.55 -4.17 -9.72
N VAL A 111 -11.14 -4.62 -8.55
CA VAL A 111 -10.91 -3.79 -7.35
C VAL A 111 -9.41 -3.62 -7.16
N LEU A 112 -8.93 -2.38 -7.13
CA LEU A 112 -7.53 -2.04 -6.86
C LEU A 112 -7.44 -1.33 -5.51
N ASP A 113 -6.73 -1.91 -4.56
CA ASP A 113 -6.52 -1.37 -3.23
C ASP A 113 -5.01 -1.23 -2.93
N ALA A 114 -4.53 -0.01 -2.95
CA ALA A 114 -3.10 0.29 -2.72
C ALA A 114 -2.65 0.19 -1.25
N GLY A 115 -3.52 -0.23 -0.36
CA GLY A 115 -3.15 -0.52 1.01
C GLY A 115 -3.17 0.67 1.96
N LEU A 116 -2.41 0.51 3.04
CA LEU A 116 -2.27 1.49 4.12
C LEU A 116 -0.95 2.27 4.01
N ALA A 117 -0.90 3.45 4.61
CA ALA A 117 0.33 4.25 4.66
C ALA A 117 1.48 3.51 5.36
N ASP A 118 1.16 2.70 6.38
CA ASP A 118 2.15 1.89 7.11
C ASP A 118 2.73 0.73 6.28
N GLU A 119 2.05 0.36 5.20
CA GLU A 119 2.50 -0.66 4.25
C GLU A 119 3.27 -0.05 3.07
N SER A 120 3.24 1.28 2.93
CA SER A 120 3.86 1.99 1.80
C SER A 120 5.38 2.00 1.88
N PRO A 121 6.10 1.93 0.74
CA PRO A 121 7.50 2.31 0.69
C PRO A 121 7.67 3.78 1.08
N ASP A 122 8.69 4.08 1.88
CA ASP A 122 9.10 5.45 2.24
C ASP A 122 7.97 6.32 2.86
N GLY A 123 6.92 5.68 3.43
CA GLY A 123 5.79 6.39 4.03
C GLY A 123 4.93 7.16 3.02
N ALA A 124 4.98 6.82 1.75
CA ALA A 124 4.14 7.43 0.72
C ALA A 124 2.65 7.20 1.02
N GLN A 125 1.83 8.23 0.79
CA GLN A 125 0.37 8.08 0.93
C GLN A 125 -0.18 7.24 -0.22
N PRO A 126 -0.78 6.05 0.02
CA PRO A 126 -1.37 5.25 -1.03
C PRO A 126 -2.64 5.89 -1.59
N PRO A 127 -2.96 5.70 -2.88
CA PRO A 127 -4.27 6.06 -3.41
C PRO A 127 -5.36 5.22 -2.76
N GLY A 128 -6.57 5.78 -2.65
CA GLY A 128 -7.75 5.08 -2.15
C GLY A 128 -8.15 3.90 -3.04
N PRO A 129 -8.90 2.92 -2.51
CA PRO A 129 -9.43 1.82 -3.31
C PRO A 129 -10.34 2.33 -4.44
N ARG A 130 -10.17 1.76 -5.63
CA ARG A 130 -10.99 2.10 -6.79
C ARG A 130 -11.44 0.86 -7.55
N GLY A 131 -12.60 0.94 -8.17
CA GLY A 131 -13.15 -0.04 -9.10
C GLY A 131 -12.86 0.31 -10.55
N GLY A 132 -12.81 -0.71 -11.40
CA GLY A 132 -12.75 -0.56 -12.85
C GLY A 132 -13.43 -1.73 -13.53
N CYS A 133 -14.20 -1.48 -14.58
CA CYS A 133 -14.83 -2.54 -15.38
C CYS A 133 -14.04 -2.79 -16.66
N ALA A 134 -13.47 -3.96 -16.81
CA ALA A 134 -12.77 -4.40 -18.01
C ALA A 134 -13.76 -5.00 -18.99
N LEU A 135 -13.85 -4.46 -20.22
CA LEU A 135 -14.53 -5.06 -21.35
C LEU A 135 -13.49 -5.66 -22.30
N VAL A 136 -13.28 -6.96 -22.22
CA VAL A 136 -12.19 -7.67 -22.89
C VAL A 136 -12.70 -8.84 -23.73
N ASP A 137 -11.85 -9.46 -24.55
CA ASP A 137 -12.21 -10.67 -25.29
C ASP A 137 -12.58 -11.83 -24.34
N GLU A 138 -13.49 -12.70 -24.77
CA GLU A 138 -13.93 -13.86 -23.94
C GLU A 138 -12.74 -14.73 -23.49
N ALA A 139 -11.70 -14.84 -24.29
CA ALA A 139 -10.50 -15.62 -23.99
C ALA A 139 -9.45 -14.85 -23.17
N ALA A 140 -9.69 -13.59 -22.80
CA ALA A 140 -8.70 -12.77 -22.09
C ALA A 140 -8.35 -13.35 -20.72
N SER A 141 -7.06 -13.37 -20.39
CA SER A 141 -6.59 -13.75 -19.06
C SER A 141 -6.82 -12.63 -18.03
N GLY A 142 -6.68 -12.96 -16.73
CA GLY A 142 -6.71 -11.95 -15.65
C GLY A 142 -5.65 -10.86 -15.82
N ALA A 143 -4.47 -11.18 -16.38
CA ALA A 143 -3.47 -10.17 -16.72
C ALA A 143 -3.96 -9.18 -17.79
N GLN A 144 -4.70 -9.66 -18.78
CA GLN A 144 -5.31 -8.80 -19.81
C GLN A 144 -6.50 -8.00 -19.27
N VAL A 145 -7.25 -8.58 -18.32
CA VAL A 145 -8.29 -7.86 -17.56
C VAL A 145 -7.67 -6.71 -16.77
N LEU A 146 -6.61 -6.97 -16.02
CA LEU A 146 -5.89 -5.92 -15.27
C LEU A 146 -5.39 -4.81 -16.23
N ALA A 147 -4.77 -5.18 -17.34
CA ALA A 147 -4.22 -4.23 -18.31
C ALA A 147 -5.31 -3.34 -18.98
N ALA A 148 -6.57 -3.77 -18.97
CA ALA A 148 -7.69 -2.98 -19.50
C ALA A 148 -8.13 -1.85 -18.53
N VAL A 149 -7.81 -1.94 -17.25
CA VAL A 149 -8.26 -0.98 -16.22
C VAL A 149 -7.13 -0.27 -15.46
N SER A 150 -5.87 -0.71 -15.66
CA SER A 150 -4.72 -0.16 -14.95
C SER A 150 -3.45 -0.29 -15.79
N THR A 151 -2.52 0.65 -15.61
CA THR A 151 -1.17 0.52 -16.13
C THR A 151 -0.30 -0.22 -15.13
N ALA A 152 0.16 -1.42 -15.48
CA ALA A 152 1.01 -2.24 -14.62
C ALA A 152 2.48 -2.17 -15.01
N ARG A 153 3.37 -2.03 -14.02
CA ARG A 153 4.79 -2.35 -14.15
C ARG A 153 4.98 -3.78 -13.66
N VAL A 154 5.51 -4.64 -14.52
CA VAL A 154 5.72 -6.08 -14.23
C VAL A 154 7.18 -6.41 -14.41
N GLU A 155 7.78 -7.12 -13.44
CA GLU A 155 9.16 -7.61 -13.48
C GLU A 155 9.16 -9.07 -13.01
N ASP A 156 9.81 -9.94 -13.74
CA ASP A 156 9.94 -11.38 -13.42
C ASP A 156 8.60 -12.08 -13.09
N GLY A 157 7.50 -11.63 -13.72
CA GLY A 157 6.16 -12.16 -13.51
C GLY A 157 5.42 -11.60 -12.28
N LEU A 158 6.02 -10.68 -11.52
CA LEU A 158 5.39 -9.98 -10.42
C LEU A 158 4.83 -8.63 -10.87
N VAL A 159 3.64 -8.29 -10.40
CA VAL A 159 3.10 -6.94 -10.52
C VAL A 159 3.77 -6.05 -9.48
N CYS A 160 4.65 -5.15 -9.93
CA CYS A 160 5.43 -4.28 -9.07
C CYS A 160 4.73 -2.95 -8.77
N SER A 161 3.91 -2.47 -9.71
CA SER A 161 3.23 -1.18 -9.60
C SER A 161 1.93 -1.22 -10.39
N LEU A 162 0.89 -0.59 -9.87
CA LEU A 162 -0.36 -0.30 -10.59
C LEU A 162 -0.58 1.21 -10.59
N ASP A 163 -0.78 1.80 -11.77
CA ASP A 163 -0.94 3.24 -11.99
C ASP A 163 0.17 4.10 -11.36
N GLY A 164 1.40 3.55 -11.34
CA GLY A 164 2.57 4.21 -10.78
C GLY A 164 2.75 4.05 -9.26
N TYR A 165 1.87 3.31 -8.57
CA TYR A 165 2.02 3.02 -7.15
C TYR A 165 2.35 1.54 -6.88
N PRO A 166 3.35 1.23 -6.04
CA PRO A 166 4.39 2.15 -5.57
C PRO A 166 5.31 2.59 -6.71
N ALA A 167 6.00 3.72 -6.52
CA ALA A 167 6.91 4.26 -7.54
C ALA A 167 8.14 3.35 -7.75
N SER A 168 8.54 2.61 -6.73
CA SER A 168 9.70 1.70 -6.74
C SER A 168 9.43 0.44 -5.93
N GLY A 169 10.31 -0.55 -6.04
CA GLY A 169 10.18 -1.85 -5.38
C GLY A 169 9.41 -2.87 -6.22
N CYS A 170 9.64 -4.16 -5.96
CA CYS A 170 8.96 -5.27 -6.63
C CYS A 170 9.02 -6.56 -5.81
N GLY A 171 8.18 -6.69 -4.79
CA GLY A 171 8.12 -7.90 -3.97
C GLY A 171 9.31 -8.06 -3.03
N GLU A 172 9.90 -6.96 -2.59
CA GLU A 172 11.07 -6.96 -1.71
C GLU A 172 10.75 -7.47 -0.31
N GLU A 173 11.73 -8.11 0.31
CA GLU A 173 11.72 -8.40 1.74
C GLU A 173 11.83 -7.10 2.53
N VAL A 174 11.03 -6.98 3.58
CA VAL A 174 10.99 -5.81 4.46
C VAL A 174 11.12 -6.21 5.93
N GLU A 175 11.73 -5.34 6.73
CA GLU A 175 11.83 -5.55 8.19
C GLU A 175 10.54 -5.13 8.93
N THR A 176 9.62 -4.45 8.22
CA THR A 176 8.35 -3.98 8.79
C THR A 176 7.39 -5.14 8.96
N GLU A 177 6.89 -5.33 10.17
CA GLU A 177 5.84 -6.32 10.43
C GLU A 177 4.51 -5.87 9.80
N PRO A 178 3.70 -6.83 9.27
CA PRO A 178 2.34 -6.52 8.85
C PRO A 178 1.53 -5.92 10.00
N PRO A 179 0.64 -4.94 9.74
CA PRO A 179 -0.26 -4.42 10.76
C PRO A 179 -1.05 -5.54 11.44
N ALA A 180 -1.08 -5.55 12.77
CA ALA A 180 -1.71 -6.63 13.55
C ALA A 180 -3.25 -6.58 13.51
N SER A 181 -3.83 -5.40 13.26
CA SER A 181 -5.28 -5.23 13.24
C SER A 181 -5.86 -5.52 11.85
N PRO A 182 -7.07 -6.11 11.76
CA PRO A 182 -7.80 -6.18 10.51
C PRO A 182 -8.00 -4.79 9.91
N ASP A 183 -8.04 -4.71 8.58
CA ASP A 183 -8.36 -3.48 7.89
C ASP A 183 -9.82 -3.08 8.13
N ALA A 184 -10.07 -1.79 8.26
CA ALA A 184 -11.43 -1.27 8.18
C ALA A 184 -11.92 -1.34 6.72
N GLU A 185 -13.18 -1.71 6.53
CA GLU A 185 -13.85 -1.61 5.25
C GLU A 185 -13.91 -0.15 4.81
N VAL A 186 -13.71 0.10 3.51
CA VAL A 186 -13.71 1.44 2.93
C VAL A 186 -14.56 1.48 1.67
N ALA A 187 -15.14 2.64 1.38
CA ALA A 187 -15.88 2.85 0.16
C ALA A 187 -14.97 2.72 -1.08
N LEU A 188 -15.49 2.11 -2.12
CA LEU A 188 -14.83 1.96 -3.40
C LEU A 188 -15.14 3.17 -4.29
N ALA A 189 -14.11 3.86 -4.78
CA ALA A 189 -14.31 4.87 -5.81
C ALA A 189 -14.68 4.19 -7.13
N LEU A 190 -15.83 4.52 -7.70
CA LEU A 190 -16.32 3.96 -8.95
C LEU A 190 -15.95 4.86 -10.14
N PRO A 191 -15.91 4.34 -11.38
CA PRO A 191 -15.56 5.11 -12.57
C PRO A 191 -16.41 6.37 -12.80
N GLN A 192 -17.58 6.44 -12.20
CA GLN A 192 -18.53 7.56 -12.32
C GLN A 192 -18.29 8.69 -11.30
N ASP A 193 -17.55 8.38 -10.22
CA ASP A 193 -17.32 9.35 -9.14
C ASP A 193 -16.30 10.44 -9.51
N SER A 194 -15.72 10.35 -10.72
CA SER A 194 -14.74 11.32 -11.24
C SER A 194 -15.39 12.55 -11.89
N THR A 195 -16.72 12.63 -11.95
CA THR A 195 -17.46 13.79 -12.44
C THR A 195 -17.96 14.62 -11.25
N ASP A 196 -17.37 15.81 -11.12
CA ASP A 196 -17.82 16.93 -10.24
C ASP A 196 -17.41 16.93 -8.77
N GLU A 197 -16.12 16.92 -8.48
CA GLU A 197 -15.66 17.78 -7.37
C GLU A 197 -14.95 19.04 -7.92
N SER A 198 -15.60 19.67 -8.90
CA SER A 198 -15.56 21.12 -9.03
C SER A 198 -16.69 21.63 -8.16
N GLU A 199 -16.42 21.76 -6.88
CA GLU A 199 -17.25 22.56 -5.97
C GLU A 199 -17.29 23.97 -6.54
N GLN A 200 -18.31 24.18 -7.39
CA GLN A 200 -18.73 25.48 -7.84
C GLN A 200 -19.28 26.16 -6.59
N THR A 201 -18.40 26.88 -5.93
CA THR A 201 -18.79 27.85 -4.93
C THR A 201 -19.77 28.79 -5.65
N ASP A 202 -21.05 28.54 -5.46
CA ASP A 202 -22.13 29.43 -5.88
C ASP A 202 -21.96 30.77 -5.12
N ALA A 203 -21.15 31.62 -5.74
CA ALA A 203 -21.04 33.01 -5.32
C ALA A 203 -22.33 33.66 -5.75
N THR A 204 -23.31 33.74 -4.84
CA THR A 204 -24.44 34.66 -4.88
C THR A 204 -23.95 36.03 -5.33
N PRO A 205 -24.51 36.63 -6.39
CA PRO A 205 -24.18 37.99 -6.76
C PRO A 205 -24.67 38.92 -5.66
N ALA A 206 -23.78 39.47 -4.86
CA ALA A 206 -24.07 40.63 -4.04
C ALA A 206 -24.13 41.85 -4.96
N GLU A 207 -25.29 42.47 -5.01
CA GLU A 207 -25.55 43.75 -5.65
C GLU A 207 -24.61 44.85 -5.13
N ASP A 208 -24.11 45.62 -6.08
CA ASP A 208 -23.70 47.03 -6.04
C ASP A 208 -23.07 47.59 -4.74
N ALA A 209 -21.74 47.72 -4.76
CA ALA A 209 -21.04 48.84 -4.12
C ALA A 209 -19.94 49.37 -5.05
N GLU A 210 -20.21 50.51 -5.67
CA GLU A 210 -19.23 51.32 -6.38
C GLU A 210 -18.05 51.70 -5.43
N GLY A 211 -16.89 51.12 -5.71
CA GLY A 211 -15.64 51.42 -4.98
C GLY A 211 -14.42 51.16 -5.85
N ALA A 212 -13.70 52.23 -6.21
CA ALA A 212 -12.62 52.28 -7.20
C ALA A 212 -11.48 51.25 -7.03
N PRO A 213 -10.94 50.70 -8.13
CA PRO A 213 -9.97 49.57 -8.14
C PRO A 213 -8.51 49.96 -7.81
N TRP A 214 -8.21 51.11 -7.26
CA TRP A 214 -6.83 51.57 -7.02
C TRP A 214 -6.32 51.38 -5.58
N ALA A 215 -7.18 51.06 -4.62
CA ALA A 215 -6.76 50.88 -3.22
C ALA A 215 -5.96 49.56 -2.96
N GLY A 216 -6.02 48.56 -3.83
CA GLY A 216 -5.29 47.31 -3.68
C GLY A 216 -3.81 47.33 -4.13
N ILE A 217 -3.45 48.32 -4.98
CA ILE A 217 -2.09 48.40 -5.58
C ILE A 217 -1.10 49.10 -4.64
N ALA A 218 -1.59 49.93 -3.71
CA ALA A 218 -0.73 50.71 -2.79
C ALA A 218 -0.09 49.84 -1.68
N LEU A 219 -0.71 48.77 -1.24
CA LEU A 219 -0.18 47.88 -0.18
C LEU A 219 0.85 46.87 -0.68
N GLY A 220 0.72 46.37 -1.91
CA GLY A 220 1.69 45.46 -2.53
C GLY A 220 3.03 46.08 -2.86
N GLY A 221 3.02 47.36 -3.29
CA GLY A 221 4.21 48.10 -3.64
C GLY A 221 5.15 48.44 -2.47
N LEU A 222 4.59 48.67 -1.29
CA LEU A 222 5.35 48.99 -0.07
C LEU A 222 6.12 47.79 0.49
N LEU A 223 5.57 46.58 0.36
CA LEU A 223 6.21 45.38 0.86
C LEU A 223 7.41 44.95 0.00
N VAL A 224 7.33 45.10 -1.33
CA VAL A 224 8.46 44.82 -2.25
C VAL A 224 9.58 45.84 -2.08
N ALA A 225 9.27 47.12 -1.85
CA ALA A 225 10.28 48.19 -1.61
C ALA A 225 11.02 47.97 -0.28
N ALA A 226 10.35 47.49 0.77
CA ALA A 226 10.96 47.21 2.06
C ALA A 226 11.95 46.02 2.00
N LEU A 227 11.63 44.98 1.26
CA LEU A 227 12.50 43.81 1.09
C LEU A 227 13.73 44.12 0.21
N ALA A 228 13.58 44.90 -0.84
CA ALA A 228 14.68 45.34 -1.68
C ALA A 228 15.65 46.29 -0.93
N GLY A 229 15.12 47.17 -0.08
CA GLY A 229 15.92 48.07 0.76
C GLY A 229 16.77 47.34 1.80
N ALA A 230 16.21 46.31 2.45
CA ALA A 230 16.91 45.48 3.44
C ALA A 230 18.04 44.64 2.81
N ALA A 231 17.86 44.12 1.61
CA ALA A 231 18.86 43.35 0.87
C ALA A 231 20.04 44.26 0.42
N PHE A 232 19.73 45.47 -0.03
CA PHE A 232 20.73 46.44 -0.46
C PHE A 232 21.58 46.97 0.72
N TRP A 233 20.95 47.16 1.91
CA TRP A 233 21.69 47.61 3.10
C TRP A 233 22.59 46.51 3.67
N LYS A 234 22.14 45.25 3.67
CA LYS A 234 22.95 44.12 4.11
C LYS A 234 24.17 43.86 3.21
N SER A 235 24.05 44.07 1.90
CA SER A 235 25.19 43.95 0.97
C SER A 235 26.27 45.03 1.13
N ARG A 236 25.91 46.20 1.62
CA ARG A 236 26.86 47.31 1.88
C ARG A 236 27.57 47.23 3.23
N SER A 237 27.02 46.54 4.21
CA SER A 237 27.61 46.39 5.55
C SER A 237 28.67 45.30 5.64
N GLY A 238 28.81 44.46 4.60
CA GLY A 238 29.78 43.35 4.54
C GLY A 238 31.14 43.69 3.87
N ALA A 239 31.36 44.92 3.40
CA ALA A 239 32.60 45.34 2.73
C ALA A 239 33.29 46.44 3.50
N ARG A 240 33.96 46.12 4.60
CA ARG A 240 35.04 46.90 5.20
C ARG A 240 36.09 45.95 5.75
N PRO A 241 37.38 46.20 5.45
CA PRO A 241 38.52 45.36 5.80
C PRO A 241 38.81 45.33 7.30
#